data_407113fcb4fb635f41fb1bb0f0afd05d
#
_entry.id   407113fcb4fb635f41fb1bb0f0afd05d
#
_cell.length_a   1.000
_cell.length_b   1.000
_cell.length_c   1.000
_cell.angle_alpha   90.00
_cell.angle_beta   90.00
_cell.angle_gamma   90.00
#
_symmetry.space_group_name_H-M   'P 1'
#
loop_
_entity.id
_entity.type
_entity.pdbx_description
1 polymer ?
#
loop_
_entity_poly.entity_id
_entity_poly.type
_entity_poly.pdbx_seq_one_letter_code
_entity_poly.pdbx_strand_id
1 'polypeptide(L)'
;MIVIIGKTASGKDLIVKKLCNECGYNKIVTYTTRPMRKGESDKVTYNFITEEEFKQKIKDGFFAEYKSYQSEFGEWFYGTSRESILNSDDKSIIILTPEGYRDILFNYPNLKHKSIYLYANNNTIKGRLMKRGDDKAEAERRIKHDNEDFKGIESLAHKIVYNNFDYPVDDVLNKVLAAIGGK
;
A
#
# COMPACT_ATOMS: atom_id res chain seq x y z
N MET A 1 13.93 -5.34 1.51
CA MET A 1 12.47 -5.20 1.31
C MET A 1 12.14 -4.00 0.42
N ILE A 2 11.10 -4.07 -0.38
CA ILE A 2 10.59 -2.98 -1.22
C ILE A 2 9.28 -2.45 -0.60
N VAL A 3 9.17 -1.15 -0.42
CA VAL A 3 7.96 -0.48 0.08
C VAL A 3 7.33 0.33 -1.06
N ILE A 4 6.09 0.02 -1.40
CA ILE A 4 5.30 0.79 -2.37
C ILE A 4 4.30 1.65 -1.63
N ILE A 5 4.37 2.94 -1.86
CA ILE A 5 3.50 3.95 -1.26
C ILE A 5 2.78 4.67 -2.39
N GLY A 6 1.53 5.04 -2.20
CA GLY A 6 0.79 5.77 -3.22
C GLY A 6 -0.67 5.96 -2.86
N LYS A 7 -1.28 7.01 -3.36
CA LYS A 7 -2.68 7.37 -3.11
C LYS A 7 -3.64 6.28 -3.60
N THR A 8 -4.90 6.38 -3.18
CA THR A 8 -5.97 5.54 -3.73
C THR A 8 -5.94 5.57 -5.26
N ALA A 9 -6.28 4.47 -5.92
CA ALA A 9 -6.28 4.32 -7.38
C ALA A 9 -4.98 4.77 -8.11
N SER A 10 -3.85 4.92 -7.40
CA SER A 10 -2.55 5.22 -8.04
C SER A 10 -1.97 4.04 -8.83
N GLY A 11 -2.54 2.81 -8.70
CA GLY A 11 -2.12 1.62 -9.42
C GLY A 11 -1.17 0.70 -8.67
N LYS A 12 -0.95 0.91 -7.36
CA LYS A 12 -0.06 0.08 -6.53
C LYS A 12 -0.32 -1.42 -6.67
N ASP A 13 -1.59 -1.83 -6.51
CA ASP A 13 -1.95 -3.25 -6.52
C ASP A 13 -1.62 -3.91 -7.87
N LEU A 14 -1.84 -3.19 -8.98
CA LEU A 14 -1.51 -3.68 -10.31
C LEU A 14 0.00 -3.86 -10.50
N ILE A 15 0.79 -2.86 -10.10
CA ILE A 15 2.26 -2.91 -10.20
C ILE A 15 2.81 -4.00 -9.29
N VAL A 16 2.34 -4.10 -8.04
CA VAL A 16 2.77 -5.17 -7.12
C VAL A 16 2.43 -6.55 -7.67
N LYS A 17 1.22 -6.72 -8.22
CA LYS A 17 0.81 -7.97 -8.86
C LYS A 17 1.73 -8.36 -10.02
N LYS A 18 2.10 -7.40 -10.88
CA LYS A 18 3.05 -7.65 -12.00
C LYS A 18 4.44 -8.00 -11.47
N LEU A 19 4.95 -7.27 -10.47
CA LEU A 19 6.24 -7.58 -9.84
C LEU A 19 6.27 -9.01 -9.26
N CYS A 20 5.17 -9.44 -8.63
CA CYS A 20 5.09 -10.80 -8.11
C CYS A 20 5.00 -11.85 -9.24
N ASN A 21 4.15 -11.64 -10.24
CA ASN A 21 3.89 -12.64 -11.26
C ASN A 21 5.00 -12.75 -12.31
N GLU A 22 5.66 -11.62 -12.64
CA GLU A 22 6.58 -11.53 -13.78
C GLU A 22 8.05 -11.37 -13.35
N CYS A 23 8.31 -10.89 -12.11
CA CYS A 23 9.66 -10.53 -11.67
C CYS A 23 10.12 -11.27 -10.40
N GLY A 24 9.34 -12.22 -9.90
CA GLY A 24 9.71 -13.07 -8.77
C GLY A 24 9.81 -12.36 -7.43
N TYR A 25 8.98 -11.30 -7.22
CA TYR A 25 8.82 -10.67 -5.91
C TYR A 25 7.72 -11.37 -5.10
N ASN A 26 7.80 -11.26 -3.78
CA ASN A 26 6.88 -11.87 -2.83
C ASN A 26 6.14 -10.78 -2.06
N LYS A 27 4.81 -10.68 -2.24
CA LYS A 27 4.01 -9.71 -1.50
C LYS A 27 3.91 -10.11 -0.03
N ILE A 28 4.25 -9.20 0.88
CA ILE A 28 3.88 -9.30 2.29
C ILE A 28 2.39 -9.03 2.39
N VAL A 29 1.64 -10.04 2.87
CA VAL A 29 0.18 -9.95 3.02
C VAL A 29 -0.12 -9.36 4.40
N THR A 30 -0.69 -8.15 4.40
CA THR A 30 -1.07 -7.42 5.61
C THR A 30 -2.44 -7.85 6.13
N TYR A 31 -2.81 -7.42 7.34
CA TYR A 31 -4.05 -7.76 8.02
C TYR A 31 -5.07 -6.64 7.88
N THR A 32 -6.36 -6.98 7.83
CA THR A 32 -7.45 -6.00 7.85
C THR A 32 -8.73 -6.57 8.45
N THR A 33 -9.52 -5.70 9.08
CA THR A 33 -10.89 -5.99 9.52
C THR A 33 -11.95 -5.57 8.50
N ARG A 34 -11.53 -4.86 7.44
CA ARG A 34 -12.43 -4.47 6.36
C ARG A 34 -13.03 -5.71 5.68
N PRO A 35 -14.33 -5.73 5.39
CA PRO A 35 -14.94 -6.81 4.61
C PRO A 35 -14.24 -7.01 3.25
N MET A 36 -14.08 -8.27 2.87
CA MET A 36 -13.49 -8.65 1.59
C MET A 36 -14.35 -8.13 0.43
N ARG A 37 -13.72 -7.52 -0.58
CA ARG A 37 -14.38 -7.03 -1.79
C ARG A 37 -14.44 -8.11 -2.87
N LYS A 38 -15.33 -7.91 -3.84
CA LYS A 38 -15.37 -8.78 -5.04
C LYS A 38 -14.02 -8.79 -5.74
N GLY A 39 -13.48 -9.98 -6.00
CA GLY A 39 -12.18 -10.18 -6.65
C GLY A 39 -10.97 -10.17 -5.71
N GLU A 40 -11.18 -9.99 -4.40
CA GLU A 40 -10.15 -10.22 -3.37
C GLU A 40 -10.21 -11.66 -2.88
N SER A 41 -9.12 -12.12 -2.27
CA SER A 41 -9.00 -13.46 -1.68
C SER A 41 -8.27 -13.38 -0.35
N ASP A 42 -8.76 -14.13 0.64
CA ASP A 42 -8.11 -14.24 1.93
C ASP A 42 -6.70 -14.84 1.80
N LYS A 43 -5.77 -14.35 2.62
CA LYS A 43 -4.35 -14.73 2.64
C LYS A 43 -3.59 -14.44 1.34
N VAL A 44 -4.22 -13.79 0.37
CA VAL A 44 -3.61 -13.34 -0.89
C VAL A 44 -3.64 -11.81 -0.99
N THR A 45 -4.83 -11.22 -0.88
CA THR A 45 -4.98 -9.76 -0.89
C THR A 45 -4.66 -9.17 0.46
N TYR A 46 -5.30 -9.69 1.49
CA TYR A 46 -5.11 -9.43 2.92
C TYR A 46 -5.34 -10.72 3.72
N ASN A 47 -4.86 -10.74 4.96
CA ASN A 47 -5.38 -11.63 5.99
C ASN A 47 -6.62 -10.95 6.56
N PHE A 48 -7.81 -11.39 6.18
CA PHE A 48 -9.07 -10.85 6.67
C PHE A 48 -9.41 -11.48 8.01
N ILE A 49 -9.47 -10.65 9.06
CA ILE A 49 -9.75 -11.08 10.44
C ILE A 49 -10.84 -10.22 11.06
N THR A 50 -11.43 -10.69 12.16
CA THR A 50 -12.43 -9.92 12.90
C THR A 50 -11.79 -8.75 13.66
N GLU A 51 -12.61 -7.80 14.08
CA GLU A 51 -12.14 -6.66 14.88
C GLU A 51 -11.62 -7.13 16.24
N GLU A 52 -12.27 -8.13 16.85
CA GLU A 52 -11.88 -8.73 18.12
C GLU A 52 -10.49 -9.38 18.00
N GLU A 53 -10.26 -10.17 16.94
CA GLU A 53 -8.97 -10.79 16.66
C GLU A 53 -7.88 -9.73 16.42
N PHE A 54 -8.22 -8.65 15.70
CA PHE A 54 -7.27 -7.58 15.44
C PHE A 54 -6.88 -6.88 16.75
N LYS A 55 -7.86 -6.52 17.59
CA LYS A 55 -7.63 -5.90 18.89
C LYS A 55 -6.82 -6.79 19.85
N GLN A 56 -7.07 -8.11 19.82
CA GLN A 56 -6.25 -9.04 20.58
C GLN A 56 -4.81 -9.05 20.09
N LYS A 57 -4.59 -9.10 18.79
CA LYS A 57 -3.24 -9.02 18.19
C LYS A 57 -2.50 -7.72 18.51
N ILE A 58 -3.21 -6.59 18.67
CA ILE A 58 -2.60 -5.34 19.18
C ILE A 58 -2.07 -5.54 20.59
N LYS A 59 -2.89 -6.10 21.50
CA LYS A 59 -2.49 -6.35 22.91
C LYS A 59 -1.30 -7.29 23.00
N ASP A 60 -1.23 -8.28 22.12
CA ASP A 60 -0.13 -9.26 22.05
C ASP A 60 1.15 -8.68 21.40
N GLY A 61 1.13 -7.42 20.97
CA GLY A 61 2.25 -6.78 20.30
C GLY A 61 2.61 -7.41 18.95
N PHE A 62 1.64 -8.03 18.28
CA PHE A 62 1.82 -8.76 17.04
C PHE A 62 2.22 -7.87 15.86
N PHE A 63 1.70 -6.62 15.82
CA PHE A 63 1.91 -5.74 14.68
C PHE A 63 3.20 -4.92 14.78
N ALA A 64 3.87 -4.74 13.67
CA ALA A 64 4.98 -3.80 13.48
C ALA A 64 4.47 -2.35 13.34
N GLU A 65 3.35 -2.20 12.66
CA GLU A 65 2.56 -0.99 12.52
C GLU A 65 1.09 -1.37 12.36
N TYR A 66 0.19 -0.51 12.77
CA TYR A 66 -1.24 -0.65 12.48
C TYR A 66 -1.94 0.71 12.50
N LYS A 67 -3.04 0.83 11.76
CA LYS A 67 -3.87 2.03 11.65
C LYS A 67 -5.34 1.67 11.58
N SER A 68 -6.18 2.62 12.01
CA SER A 68 -7.61 2.54 11.81
C SER A 68 -8.13 3.70 10.96
N TYR A 69 -9.20 3.44 10.24
CA TYR A 69 -9.87 4.41 9.38
C TYR A 69 -11.36 4.35 9.61
N GLN A 70 -11.97 5.52 9.85
CA GLN A 70 -13.42 5.63 9.88
C GLN A 70 -13.99 5.52 8.46
N SER A 71 -14.96 4.64 8.28
CA SER A 71 -15.72 4.49 7.05
C SER A 71 -17.22 4.66 7.33
N GLU A 72 -18.02 4.74 6.29
CA GLU A 72 -19.48 4.74 6.40
C GLU A 72 -20.03 3.45 7.06
N PHE A 73 -19.24 2.36 7.02
CA PHE A 73 -19.59 1.04 7.56
C PHE A 73 -18.93 0.73 8.90
N GLY A 74 -18.34 1.72 9.57
CA GLY A 74 -17.63 1.56 10.84
C GLY A 74 -16.11 1.75 10.70
N GLU A 75 -15.41 1.43 11.78
CA GLU A 75 -13.96 1.54 11.86
C GLU A 75 -13.29 0.30 11.28
N TRP A 76 -12.34 0.50 10.36
CA TRP A 76 -11.55 -0.57 9.77
C TRP A 76 -10.09 -0.45 10.17
N PHE A 77 -9.52 -1.56 10.58
CA PHE A 77 -8.14 -1.67 10.96
C PHE A 77 -7.31 -2.29 9.83
N TYR A 78 -6.07 -1.84 9.73
CA TYR A 78 -5.04 -2.38 8.84
C TYR A 78 -3.74 -2.51 9.62
N GLY A 79 -2.97 -3.57 9.41
CA GLY A 79 -1.70 -3.75 10.11
C GLY A 79 -0.79 -4.76 9.47
N THR A 80 0.49 -4.63 9.77
CA THR A 80 1.56 -5.51 9.28
C THR A 80 2.18 -6.26 10.45
N SER A 81 2.32 -7.58 10.35
CA SER A 81 2.94 -8.36 11.42
C SER A 81 4.43 -8.05 11.56
N ARG A 82 4.94 -8.09 12.79
CA ARG A 82 6.38 -7.94 13.08
C ARG A 82 7.20 -9.03 12.39
N GLU A 83 6.71 -10.24 12.42
CA GLU A 83 7.36 -11.39 11.79
C GLU A 83 7.58 -11.17 10.29
N SER A 84 6.56 -10.66 9.58
CA SER A 84 6.68 -10.38 8.13
C SER A 84 7.72 -9.31 7.83
N ILE A 85 7.88 -8.31 8.71
CA ILE A 85 8.90 -7.28 8.55
C ILE A 85 10.29 -7.82 8.84
N LEU A 86 10.46 -8.57 9.94
CA LEU A 86 11.75 -9.12 10.35
C LEU A 86 12.28 -10.18 9.40
N ASN A 87 11.40 -11.00 8.82
CA ASN A 87 11.74 -12.05 7.85
C ASN A 87 11.78 -11.54 6.40
N SER A 88 11.60 -10.23 6.18
CA SER A 88 11.63 -9.66 4.83
C SER A 88 13.03 -9.65 4.23
N ASP A 89 13.12 -9.90 2.94
CA ASP A 89 14.34 -9.92 2.14
C ASP A 89 14.27 -8.90 0.96
N ASP A 90 15.25 -8.95 0.07
CA ASP A 90 15.30 -8.05 -1.09
C ASP A 90 14.21 -8.32 -2.14
N LYS A 91 13.54 -9.47 -2.08
CA LYS A 91 12.40 -9.84 -2.92
C LYS A 91 11.05 -9.60 -2.26
N SER A 92 11.03 -9.28 -0.99
CA SER A 92 9.81 -8.95 -0.26
C SER A 92 9.29 -7.57 -0.65
N ILE A 93 7.98 -7.47 -0.95
CA ILE A 93 7.32 -6.23 -1.33
C ILE A 93 6.08 -5.97 -0.47
N ILE A 94 5.93 -4.75 0.02
CA ILE A 94 4.80 -4.35 0.86
C ILE A 94 4.19 -3.04 0.35
N ILE A 95 2.87 -2.91 0.51
CA ILE A 95 2.16 -1.65 0.31
C ILE A 95 1.88 -1.05 1.67
N LEU A 96 2.34 0.19 1.89
CA LEU A 96 2.10 0.93 3.14
C LEU A 96 1.44 2.27 2.86
N THR A 97 0.73 2.77 3.86
CA THR A 97 0.33 4.17 3.93
C THR A 97 1.53 5.04 4.31
N PRO A 98 1.49 6.37 4.08
CA PRO A 98 2.56 7.26 4.54
C PRO A 98 2.84 7.15 6.04
N GLU A 99 1.79 7.05 6.84
CA GLU A 99 1.91 6.92 8.30
C GLU A 99 2.50 5.56 8.69
N GLY A 100 1.98 4.44 8.14
CA GLY A 100 2.56 3.12 8.39
C GLY A 100 4.03 3.02 7.98
N TYR A 101 4.41 3.71 6.89
CA TYR A 101 5.81 3.78 6.49
C TYR A 101 6.68 4.55 7.50
N ARG A 102 6.18 5.69 8.04
CA ARG A 102 6.88 6.42 9.11
C ARG A 102 7.05 5.57 10.37
N ASP A 103 6.02 4.81 10.76
CA ASP A 103 6.08 3.90 11.90
C ASP A 103 7.13 2.79 11.70
N ILE A 104 7.21 2.22 10.49
CA ILE A 104 8.25 1.24 10.16
C ILE A 104 9.65 1.87 10.25
N LEU A 105 9.84 3.08 9.73
CA LEU A 105 11.13 3.78 9.84
C LEU A 105 11.52 4.05 11.30
N PHE A 106 10.56 4.44 12.13
CA PHE A 106 10.79 4.74 13.54
C PHE A 106 11.09 3.47 14.36
N ASN A 107 10.28 2.42 14.17
CA ASN A 107 10.38 1.18 14.95
C ASN A 107 11.51 0.26 14.47
N TYR A 108 11.92 0.36 13.21
CA TYR A 108 12.94 -0.50 12.58
C TYR A 108 13.99 0.32 11.83
N PRO A 109 14.77 1.18 12.52
CA PRO A 109 15.72 2.12 11.87
C PRO A 109 16.83 1.44 11.08
N ASN A 110 17.16 0.19 11.40
CA ASN A 110 18.17 -0.61 10.71
C ASN A 110 17.64 -1.48 9.58
N LEU A 111 16.32 -1.41 9.29
CA LEU A 111 15.70 -2.21 8.25
C LEU A 111 16.18 -1.77 6.87
N LYS A 112 16.87 -2.66 6.16
CA LYS A 112 17.28 -2.40 4.77
C LYS A 112 16.07 -2.45 3.85
N HIS A 113 15.73 -1.32 3.24
CA HIS A 113 14.60 -1.22 2.34
C HIS A 113 14.83 -0.18 1.24
N LYS A 114 14.04 -0.29 0.17
CA LYS A 114 13.87 0.75 -0.85
C LYS A 114 12.41 1.13 -0.89
N SER A 115 12.09 2.41 -0.89
CA SER A 115 10.72 2.89 -0.97
C SER A 115 10.46 3.64 -2.26
N ILE A 116 9.29 3.39 -2.84
CA ILE A 116 8.82 4.03 -4.07
C ILE A 116 7.48 4.69 -3.79
N TYR A 117 7.42 5.98 -4.03
CA TYR A 117 6.14 6.68 -4.12
C TYR A 117 5.60 6.56 -5.55
N LEU A 118 4.58 5.72 -5.72
CA LEU A 118 3.86 5.59 -6.99
C LEU A 118 2.84 6.72 -7.08
N TYR A 119 3.25 7.80 -7.75
CA TYR A 119 2.49 9.02 -7.87
C TYR A 119 1.49 8.95 -9.03
N ALA A 120 0.26 9.34 -8.78
CA ALA A 120 -0.72 9.69 -9.81
C ALA A 120 -1.38 11.03 -9.44
N ASN A 121 -1.61 11.90 -10.42
CA ASN A 121 -2.29 13.17 -10.17
C ASN A 121 -3.78 12.97 -9.89
N ASN A 122 -4.42 13.99 -9.28
CA ASN A 122 -5.80 13.90 -8.86
C ASN A 122 -6.78 13.63 -10.01
N ASN A 123 -6.50 14.13 -11.22
CA ASN A 123 -7.34 13.88 -12.39
C ASN A 123 -7.28 12.41 -12.80
N THR A 124 -6.10 11.81 -12.81
CA THR A 124 -5.90 10.38 -13.07
C THR A 124 -6.60 9.54 -12.00
N ILE A 125 -6.44 9.88 -10.73
CA ILE A 125 -7.08 9.19 -9.61
C ILE A 125 -8.61 9.25 -9.76
N LYS A 126 -9.16 10.46 -9.96
CA LYS A 126 -10.61 10.67 -10.12
C LYS A 126 -11.17 9.85 -11.30
N GLY A 127 -10.52 9.88 -12.44
CA GLY A 127 -10.94 9.10 -13.60
C GLY A 127 -10.91 7.59 -13.37
N ARG A 128 -9.87 7.08 -12.68
CA ARG A 128 -9.79 5.65 -12.32
C ARG A 128 -10.86 5.22 -11.33
N LEU A 129 -11.17 6.06 -10.32
CA LEU A 129 -12.25 5.82 -9.36
C LEU A 129 -13.61 5.77 -10.07
N MET A 130 -13.90 6.75 -10.94
CA MET A 130 -15.14 6.76 -11.72
C MET A 130 -15.26 5.53 -12.64
N LYS A 131 -14.18 5.13 -13.33
CA LYS A 131 -14.16 3.93 -14.16
C LYS A 131 -14.41 2.64 -13.37
N ARG A 132 -14.00 2.62 -12.10
CA ARG A 132 -14.23 1.48 -11.20
C ARG A 132 -15.67 1.44 -10.66
N GLY A 133 -16.44 2.52 -10.81
CA GLY A 133 -17.81 2.65 -10.31
C GLY A 133 -17.92 3.17 -8.88
N ASP A 134 -16.87 3.80 -8.35
CA ASP A 134 -16.95 4.45 -7.04
C ASP A 134 -17.92 5.64 -7.08
N ASP A 135 -18.65 5.87 -5.98
CA ASP A 135 -19.49 7.07 -5.84
C ASP A 135 -18.65 8.34 -5.93
N LYS A 136 -19.21 9.39 -6.56
CA LYS A 136 -18.48 10.64 -6.82
C LYS A 136 -18.09 11.37 -5.53
N ALA A 137 -19.00 11.45 -4.55
CA ALA A 137 -18.73 12.13 -3.29
C ALA A 137 -17.67 11.40 -2.49
N GLU A 138 -17.75 10.07 -2.44
CA GLU A 138 -16.74 9.22 -1.80
C GLU A 138 -15.37 9.32 -2.50
N ALA A 139 -15.34 9.37 -3.83
CA ALA A 139 -14.10 9.58 -4.58
C ALA A 139 -13.43 10.93 -4.23
N GLU A 140 -14.22 12.02 -4.14
CA GLU A 140 -13.73 13.35 -3.78
C GLU A 140 -13.26 13.39 -2.31
N ARG A 141 -13.98 12.75 -1.40
CA ARG A 141 -13.58 12.59 0.00
C ARG A 141 -12.23 11.89 0.13
N ARG A 142 -12.04 10.75 -0.59
CA ARG A 142 -10.76 10.01 -0.59
C ARG A 142 -9.62 10.82 -1.15
N ILE A 143 -9.82 11.52 -2.26
CA ILE A 143 -8.79 12.37 -2.86
C ILE A 143 -8.36 13.46 -1.88
N LYS A 144 -9.33 14.10 -1.21
CA LYS A 144 -9.02 15.13 -0.20
C LYS A 144 -8.22 14.57 0.96
N HIS A 145 -8.64 13.44 1.51
CA HIS A 145 -7.95 12.76 2.61
C HIS A 145 -6.52 12.35 2.20
N ASP A 146 -6.36 11.68 1.06
CA ASP A 146 -5.05 11.30 0.55
C ASP A 146 -4.13 12.51 0.31
N ASN A 147 -4.68 13.66 -0.12
CA ASN A 147 -3.86 14.87 -0.31
C ASN A 147 -3.27 15.39 1.00
N GLU A 148 -3.96 15.20 2.13
CA GLU A 148 -3.43 15.56 3.46
C GLU A 148 -2.43 14.51 3.96
N ASP A 149 -2.79 13.23 3.91
CA ASP A 149 -1.97 12.13 4.42
C ASP A 149 -0.61 12.02 3.73
N PHE A 150 -0.60 12.33 2.42
CA PHE A 150 0.60 12.21 1.59
C PHE A 150 1.50 13.45 1.59
N LYS A 151 1.17 14.49 2.37
CA LYS A 151 2.07 15.65 2.50
C LYS A 151 3.45 15.24 3.00
N GLY A 152 4.47 15.64 2.24
CA GLY A 152 5.87 15.38 2.56
C GLY A 152 6.36 13.96 2.28
N ILE A 153 5.54 13.08 1.69
CA ILE A 153 5.98 11.71 1.35
C ILE A 153 7.07 11.73 0.26
N GLU A 154 7.06 12.74 -0.59
CA GLU A 154 8.06 12.95 -1.64
C GLU A 154 9.47 13.05 -1.07
N SER A 155 9.63 13.64 0.11
CA SER A 155 10.93 13.79 0.78
C SER A 155 11.36 12.53 1.54
N LEU A 156 10.42 11.62 1.85
CA LEU A 156 10.70 10.39 2.59
C LEU A 156 10.96 9.20 1.67
N ALA A 157 10.31 9.17 0.50
CA ALA A 157 10.47 8.09 -0.45
C ALA A 157 11.83 8.15 -1.17
N HIS A 158 12.50 7.01 -1.32
CA HIS A 158 13.78 6.96 -2.04
C HIS A 158 13.64 7.32 -3.52
N LYS A 159 12.51 7.00 -4.15
CA LYS A 159 12.20 7.32 -5.54
C LYS A 159 10.72 7.63 -5.73
N ILE A 160 10.43 8.50 -6.69
CA ILE A 160 9.07 8.78 -7.16
C ILE A 160 8.94 8.21 -8.58
N VAL A 161 7.90 7.42 -8.79
CA VAL A 161 7.54 6.90 -10.12
C VAL A 161 6.15 7.41 -10.49
N TYR A 162 6.05 8.10 -11.62
CA TYR A 162 4.79 8.67 -12.08
C TYR A 162 3.98 7.63 -12.84
N ASN A 163 2.69 7.51 -12.49
CA ASN A 163 1.71 6.61 -13.08
C ASN A 163 0.41 7.35 -13.44
N ASN A 164 0.50 8.35 -14.31
CA ASN A 164 -0.66 9.05 -14.86
C ASN A 164 -1.29 8.26 -16.02
N PHE A 165 -2.42 8.74 -16.56
CA PHE A 165 -3.13 8.07 -17.66
C PHE A 165 -2.29 7.81 -18.91
N ASP A 166 -1.34 8.69 -19.20
CA ASP A 166 -0.55 8.67 -20.45
C ASP A 166 0.60 7.65 -20.40
N TYR A 167 0.79 6.93 -19.27
CA TYR A 167 1.86 5.96 -19.14
C TYR A 167 1.36 4.53 -19.29
N PRO A 168 1.89 3.76 -20.28
CA PRO A 168 1.67 2.31 -20.36
C PRO A 168 2.12 1.63 -19.06
N VAL A 169 1.37 0.62 -18.63
CA VAL A 169 1.65 -0.08 -17.35
C VAL A 169 3.05 -0.69 -17.33
N ASP A 170 3.51 -1.21 -18.47
CA ASP A 170 4.82 -1.84 -18.60
C ASP A 170 5.97 -0.81 -18.48
N ASP A 171 5.76 0.40 -18.98
CA ASP A 171 6.73 1.49 -18.79
C ASP A 171 6.84 1.88 -17.31
N VAL A 172 5.71 1.92 -16.61
CA VAL A 172 5.70 2.18 -15.16
C VAL A 172 6.37 1.05 -14.40
N LEU A 173 6.11 -0.21 -14.76
CA LEU A 173 6.79 -1.38 -14.20
C LEU A 173 8.29 -1.30 -14.39
N ASN A 174 8.76 -1.00 -15.61
CA ASN A 174 10.19 -0.85 -15.92
C ASN A 174 10.84 0.27 -15.10
N LYS A 175 10.15 1.41 -14.91
CA LYS A 175 10.63 2.50 -14.04
C LYS A 175 10.72 2.07 -12.58
N VAL A 176 9.76 1.29 -12.10
CA VAL A 176 9.80 0.72 -10.74
C VAL A 176 10.97 -0.25 -10.62
N LEU A 177 11.17 -1.17 -11.56
CA LEU A 177 12.30 -2.11 -11.58
C LEU A 177 13.65 -1.37 -11.57
N ALA A 178 13.81 -0.36 -12.40
CA ALA A 178 15.02 0.47 -12.42
C ALA A 178 15.25 1.17 -11.06
N ALA A 179 14.17 1.66 -10.42
CA ALA A 179 14.26 2.35 -9.13
C ALA A 179 14.67 1.41 -7.99
N ILE A 180 14.32 0.13 -8.06
CA ILE A 180 14.69 -0.89 -7.04
C ILE A 180 16.00 -1.61 -7.38
N GLY A 181 16.64 -1.30 -8.52
CA GLY A 181 17.88 -1.94 -8.95
C GLY A 181 17.67 -3.34 -9.52
N GLY A 182 16.47 -3.65 -10.01
CA GLY A 182 16.18 -4.81 -10.83
C GLY A 182 16.75 -4.64 -12.24
N LYS A 183 17.37 -5.71 -12.74
CA LYS A 183 17.77 -5.79 -14.17
C LYS A 183 16.61 -6.26 -15.00
#